data_293a93d10a33908749e869f10e25eb13
#
_entry.id   293a93d10a33908749e869f10e25eb13
#
_cell.length_a   1.000
_cell.length_b   1.000
_cell.length_c   1.000
_cell.angle_alpha   90.00
_cell.angle_beta   90.00
_cell.angle_gamma   90.00
#
_symmetry.space_group_name_H-M   'P 1'
#
loop_
_entity.id
_entity.type
_entity.pdbx_description
1 polymer ?
#
loop_
_entity_poly.entity_id
_entity_poly.type
_entity_poly.pdbx_seq_one_letter_code
_entity_poly.pdbx_strand_id
1 'polypeptide(L)'
;FTSYHNVCYFSGFLYCQFGRRYGAVLSKDGVTTISAAIDGGQPWRRSTGDNVTYTDWRRDSYFTALKDLLKGVKRLGIEFDHVNLDLKVLLEDHFPNVELVDCAAAAMDLRTIKSAEEHVLIRKGAEMCRVGGRAVMEAVKAGVPEHEVAIASTNAMVRAIADSFPFVELMDSWTWFQSG
;
A
#
# COMPACT_ATOMS: atom_id res chain seq x y z
N PHE A 1 4.76 -7.78 -7.20
CA PHE A 1 3.77 -7.48 -6.17
C PHE A 1 2.80 -6.43 -6.67
N THR A 2 1.52 -6.65 -6.39
CA THR A 2 0.42 -5.74 -6.77
C THR A 2 -0.51 -5.44 -5.60
N SER A 3 -0.43 -6.19 -4.50
CA SER A 3 -1.17 -5.85 -3.29
C SER A 3 -0.59 -4.60 -2.64
N TYR A 4 -1.49 -3.75 -2.14
CA TYR A 4 -1.14 -2.53 -1.44
C TYR A 4 -0.12 -2.77 -0.31
N HIS A 5 -0.34 -3.81 0.48
CA HIS A 5 0.54 -4.13 1.60
C HIS A 5 1.95 -4.53 1.15
N ASN A 6 2.07 -5.39 0.14
CA ASN A 6 3.38 -5.86 -0.31
C ASN A 6 4.11 -4.81 -1.15
N VAL A 7 3.41 -4.03 -1.98
CA VAL A 7 4.03 -2.88 -2.66
C VAL A 7 4.62 -1.92 -1.62
N CYS A 8 3.86 -1.55 -0.59
CA CYS A 8 4.34 -0.69 0.49
C CYS A 8 5.52 -1.33 1.26
N TYR A 9 5.40 -2.60 1.64
CA TYR A 9 6.41 -3.30 2.43
C TYR A 9 7.77 -3.37 1.72
N PHE A 10 7.78 -3.74 0.43
CA PHE A 10 9.01 -3.92 -0.32
C PHE A 10 9.60 -2.64 -0.91
N SER A 11 8.79 -1.60 -1.10
CA SER A 11 9.25 -0.38 -1.77
C SER A 11 9.09 0.90 -0.95
N GLY A 12 8.32 0.89 0.13
CA GLY A 12 7.92 2.10 0.85
C GLY A 12 6.83 2.92 0.13
N PHE A 13 6.47 2.54 -1.10
CA PHE A 13 5.50 3.29 -1.89
C PHE A 13 4.06 3.00 -1.43
N LEU A 14 3.44 4.02 -0.90
CA LEU A 14 2.04 4.01 -0.51
C LEU A 14 1.24 4.74 -1.59
N TYR A 15 0.42 4.02 -2.35
CA TYR A 15 -0.36 4.57 -3.46
C TYR A 15 -1.86 4.61 -3.16
N CYS A 16 -2.56 5.50 -3.86
CA CYS A 16 -4.01 5.53 -3.85
C CYS A 16 -4.58 4.60 -4.92
N GLN A 17 -5.45 3.69 -4.53
CA GLN A 17 -6.04 2.71 -5.44
C GLN A 17 -7.29 3.27 -6.11
N PHE A 18 -7.13 4.03 -7.20
CA PHE A 18 -8.24 4.61 -7.98
C PHE A 18 -8.45 3.92 -9.34
N GLY A 19 -8.40 2.60 -9.37
CA GLY A 19 -8.67 1.84 -10.60
C GLY A 19 -7.50 1.76 -11.57
N ARG A 20 -6.35 2.38 -11.28
CA ARG A 20 -5.12 2.24 -12.06
C ARG A 20 -4.27 1.12 -11.50
N ARG A 21 -3.48 0.47 -12.36
CA ARG A 21 -2.58 -0.60 -11.94
C ARG A 21 -1.29 -0.02 -11.37
N TYR A 22 -0.90 -0.55 -10.25
CA TYR A 22 0.37 -0.28 -9.58
C TYR A 22 1.08 -1.59 -9.30
N GLY A 23 2.39 -1.53 -9.10
CA GLY A 23 3.13 -2.72 -8.75
C GLY A 23 4.54 -2.40 -8.27
N ALA A 24 5.17 -3.40 -7.69
CA ALA A 24 6.59 -3.39 -7.39
C ALA A 24 7.23 -4.68 -7.92
N VAL A 25 8.27 -4.54 -8.69
CA VAL A 25 9.11 -5.64 -9.19
C VAL A 25 10.33 -5.73 -8.28
N LEU A 26 10.45 -6.83 -7.57
CA LEU A 26 11.62 -7.14 -6.74
C LEU A 26 12.56 -8.06 -7.53
N SER A 27 13.80 -7.65 -7.65
CA SER A 27 14.86 -8.41 -8.30
C SER A 27 16.09 -8.52 -7.39
N LYS A 28 17.16 -9.13 -7.90
CA LYS A 28 18.45 -9.17 -7.18
C LYS A 28 19.08 -7.78 -7.01
N ASP A 29 18.75 -6.87 -7.93
CA ASP A 29 19.35 -5.53 -7.98
C ASP A 29 18.55 -4.50 -7.14
N GLY A 30 17.41 -4.91 -6.61
CA GLY A 30 16.55 -4.05 -5.79
C GLY A 30 15.09 -4.09 -6.18
N VAL A 31 14.36 -3.06 -5.82
CA VAL A 31 12.95 -2.89 -6.10
C VAL A 31 12.72 -1.74 -7.09
N THR A 32 11.85 -1.98 -8.07
CA THR A 32 11.36 -0.93 -8.98
C THR A 32 9.85 -0.89 -8.91
N THR A 33 9.30 0.27 -8.59
CA THR A 33 7.86 0.49 -8.58
C THR A 33 7.36 0.87 -9.98
N ILE A 34 6.13 0.47 -10.29
CA ILE A 34 5.41 0.88 -11.50
C ILE A 34 4.19 1.66 -11.07
N SER A 35 4.06 2.88 -11.56
CA SER A 35 2.97 3.79 -11.21
C SER A 35 2.37 4.49 -12.43
N ALA A 36 1.11 4.89 -12.32
CA ALA A 36 0.48 5.72 -13.33
C ALA A 36 1.03 7.15 -13.28
N ALA A 37 1.10 7.82 -14.43
CA ALA A 37 1.64 9.18 -14.55
C ALA A 37 0.88 10.23 -13.73
N ILE A 38 -0.38 9.96 -13.39
CA ILE A 38 -1.16 10.84 -12.50
C ILE A 38 -0.52 10.99 -11.11
N ASP A 39 0.22 9.99 -10.67
CA ASP A 39 0.96 10.01 -9.41
C ASP A 39 2.45 10.32 -9.60
N GLY A 40 2.82 10.81 -10.79
CA GLY A 40 4.18 11.15 -11.14
C GLY A 40 4.84 12.05 -10.09
N GLY A 41 6.02 11.63 -9.62
CA GLY A 41 6.76 12.29 -8.55
C GLY A 41 6.49 11.79 -7.14
N GLN A 42 5.35 11.16 -6.85
CA GLN A 42 5.09 10.56 -5.52
C GLN A 42 5.98 9.33 -5.25
N PRO A 43 6.07 8.34 -6.16
CA PRO A 43 6.96 7.20 -5.97
C PRO A 43 8.41 7.63 -5.80
N TRP A 44 8.85 8.63 -6.55
CA TRP A 44 10.20 9.17 -6.46
C TRP A 44 10.56 9.70 -5.06
N ARG A 45 9.60 10.29 -4.35
CA ARG A 45 9.80 10.78 -2.98
C ARG A 45 9.66 9.72 -1.90
N ARG A 46 8.91 8.66 -2.17
CA ARG A 46 8.46 7.68 -1.16
C ARG A 46 9.04 6.29 -1.35
N SER A 47 9.38 5.91 -2.58
CA SER A 47 9.95 4.61 -2.87
C SER A 47 11.43 4.56 -2.48
N THR A 48 11.84 3.42 -1.94
CA THR A 48 13.25 3.14 -1.60
C THR A 48 14.08 2.74 -2.82
N GLY A 49 13.45 2.46 -3.96
CA GLY A 49 14.09 2.06 -5.21
C GLY A 49 13.61 2.91 -6.39
N ASP A 50 13.89 2.42 -7.58
CA ASP A 50 13.52 3.08 -8.83
C ASP A 50 12.01 3.10 -9.06
N ASN A 51 11.58 3.97 -9.97
CA ASN A 51 10.19 4.05 -10.43
C ASN A 51 10.11 4.13 -11.95
N VAL A 52 9.20 3.39 -12.53
CA VAL A 52 8.77 3.50 -13.92
C VAL A 52 7.33 4.00 -13.96
N THR A 53 7.10 5.03 -14.75
CA THR A 53 5.78 5.65 -14.88
C THR A 53 5.19 5.32 -16.25
N TYR A 54 3.90 5.03 -16.33
CA TYR A 54 3.17 4.79 -17.57
C TYR A 54 1.99 5.76 -17.70
N THR A 55 1.51 6.03 -18.93
CA THR A 55 0.50 7.07 -19.22
C THR A 55 -0.87 6.54 -19.64
N ASP A 56 -1.05 5.24 -19.82
CA ASP A 56 -2.25 4.60 -20.39
C ASP A 56 -2.55 4.94 -21.85
N TRP A 57 -1.64 5.56 -22.56
CA TRP A 57 -1.78 5.75 -23.99
C TRP A 57 -1.50 4.44 -24.75
N ARG A 58 -1.97 4.29 -25.96
CA ARG A 58 -1.91 3.06 -26.78
C ARG A 58 -0.54 2.36 -26.82
N ARG A 59 0.55 3.07 -26.62
CA ARG A 59 1.93 2.53 -26.66
C ARG A 59 2.64 2.59 -25.31
N ASP A 60 1.97 3.07 -24.30
CA ASP A 60 2.54 3.26 -22.97
C ASP A 60 1.52 2.83 -21.92
N SER A 61 1.56 1.58 -21.55
CA SER A 61 0.67 0.94 -20.58
C SER A 61 1.48 0.30 -19.45
N TYR A 62 0.80 -0.09 -18.38
CA TYR A 62 1.38 -0.88 -17.30
C TYR A 62 2.18 -2.09 -17.81
N PHE A 63 1.64 -2.84 -18.78
CA PHE A 63 2.32 -4.01 -19.33
C PHE A 63 3.50 -3.65 -20.21
N THR A 64 3.50 -2.50 -20.89
CA THR A 64 4.67 -2.00 -21.63
C THR A 64 5.82 -1.69 -20.66
N ALA A 65 5.52 -0.97 -19.58
CA ALA A 65 6.49 -0.70 -18.52
C ALA A 65 7.02 -2.00 -17.88
N LEU A 66 6.13 -2.96 -17.62
CA LEU A 66 6.50 -4.25 -17.04
C LEU A 66 7.39 -5.08 -17.98
N LYS A 67 7.21 -4.99 -19.31
CA LYS A 67 8.05 -5.71 -20.29
C LYS A 67 9.52 -5.37 -20.17
N ASP A 68 9.86 -4.13 -19.98
CA ASP A 68 11.24 -3.68 -19.87
C ASP A 68 11.89 -4.21 -18.58
N LEU A 69 11.14 -4.23 -17.50
CA LEU A 69 11.59 -4.77 -16.21
C LEU A 69 11.71 -6.29 -16.19
N LEU A 70 10.92 -7.00 -16.98
CA LEU A 70 10.92 -8.46 -17.03
C LEU A 70 11.75 -9.02 -18.20
N LYS A 71 12.57 -8.21 -18.85
CA LYS A 71 13.41 -8.68 -19.97
C LYS A 71 14.33 -9.82 -19.54
N GLY A 72 14.16 -10.97 -20.20
CA GLY A 72 14.95 -12.18 -19.92
C GLY A 72 14.50 -12.99 -18.71
N VAL A 73 13.45 -12.54 -18.01
CA VAL A 73 12.86 -13.28 -16.89
C VAL A 73 12.12 -14.51 -17.44
N LYS A 74 12.33 -15.66 -16.81
CA LYS A 74 11.67 -16.92 -17.14
C LYS A 74 10.65 -17.37 -16.10
N ARG A 75 10.82 -16.93 -14.87
CA ARG A 75 9.91 -17.22 -13.75
C ARG A 75 9.59 -15.94 -13.02
N LEU A 76 8.32 -15.66 -12.82
CA LEU A 76 7.81 -14.47 -12.15
C LEU A 76 6.97 -14.87 -10.93
N GLY A 77 7.42 -14.48 -9.76
CA GLY A 77 6.61 -14.60 -8.54
C GLY A 77 5.47 -13.60 -8.57
N ILE A 78 4.24 -14.07 -8.37
CA ILE A 78 3.05 -13.24 -8.21
C ILE A 78 2.24 -13.69 -6.99
N GLU A 79 1.42 -12.81 -6.47
CA GLU A 79 0.57 -13.05 -5.29
C GLU A 79 -0.73 -13.76 -5.72
N PHE A 80 -0.80 -15.07 -5.64
CA PHE A 80 -1.98 -15.84 -6.05
C PHE A 80 -3.22 -15.55 -5.19
N ASP A 81 -3.02 -15.10 -3.96
CA ASP A 81 -4.08 -14.68 -3.05
C ASP A 81 -4.63 -13.27 -3.34
N HIS A 82 -3.97 -12.51 -4.22
CA HIS A 82 -4.34 -11.13 -4.54
C HIS A 82 -4.62 -10.91 -6.04
N VAL A 83 -3.84 -11.52 -6.91
CA VAL A 83 -3.98 -11.36 -8.36
C VAL A 83 -5.31 -11.92 -8.81
N ASN A 84 -6.17 -11.06 -9.37
CA ASN A 84 -7.44 -11.49 -9.93
C ASN A 84 -7.27 -12.20 -11.28
N LEU A 85 -8.32 -12.89 -11.74
CA LEU A 85 -8.29 -13.66 -12.99
C LEU A 85 -7.98 -12.80 -14.22
N ASP A 86 -8.48 -11.57 -14.28
CA ASP A 86 -8.20 -10.64 -15.38
C ASP A 86 -6.71 -10.32 -15.47
N LEU A 87 -6.09 -9.95 -14.36
CA LEU A 87 -4.66 -9.67 -14.33
C LEU A 87 -3.81 -10.90 -14.66
N LYS A 88 -4.22 -12.09 -14.20
CA LYS A 88 -3.55 -13.35 -14.54
C LYS A 88 -3.55 -13.60 -16.04
N VAL A 89 -4.72 -13.52 -16.69
CA VAL A 89 -4.86 -13.71 -18.14
C VAL A 89 -3.99 -12.70 -18.90
N LEU A 90 -4.03 -11.44 -18.51
CA LEU A 90 -3.22 -10.39 -19.14
C LEU A 90 -1.70 -10.62 -18.96
N LEU A 91 -1.27 -11.14 -17.81
CA LEU A 91 0.13 -11.51 -17.61
C LEU A 91 0.54 -12.67 -18.53
N GLU A 92 -0.28 -13.70 -18.67
CA GLU A 92 -0.05 -14.83 -19.57
C GLU A 92 -0.01 -14.39 -21.04
N ASP A 93 -0.90 -13.50 -21.46
CA ASP A 93 -0.95 -12.95 -22.82
C ASP A 93 0.26 -12.07 -23.16
N HIS A 94 0.66 -11.22 -22.24
CA HIS A 94 1.80 -10.31 -22.45
C HIS A 94 3.16 -11.00 -22.28
N PHE A 95 3.21 -12.07 -21.48
CA PHE A 95 4.43 -12.81 -21.12
C PHE A 95 4.28 -14.33 -21.31
N PRO A 96 3.97 -14.83 -22.52
CA PRO A 96 3.62 -16.24 -22.75
C PRO A 96 4.75 -17.22 -22.46
N ASN A 97 5.98 -16.75 -22.33
CA ASN A 97 7.15 -17.59 -22.05
C ASN A 97 7.66 -17.46 -20.61
N VAL A 98 6.88 -16.82 -19.75
CA VAL A 98 7.21 -16.62 -18.33
C VAL A 98 6.33 -17.54 -17.48
N GLU A 99 6.96 -18.38 -16.68
CA GLU A 99 6.27 -19.20 -15.69
C GLU A 99 5.81 -18.32 -14.53
N LEU A 100 4.50 -18.29 -14.24
CA LEU A 100 3.94 -17.62 -13.06
C LEU A 100 4.02 -18.55 -11.86
N VAL A 101 4.62 -18.08 -10.77
CA VAL A 101 4.85 -18.86 -9.55
C VAL A 101 4.23 -18.12 -8.36
N ASP A 102 3.57 -18.88 -7.48
CA ASP A 102 3.02 -18.28 -6.25
C ASP A 102 4.12 -17.86 -5.28
N CYS A 103 4.07 -16.61 -4.84
CA CYS A 103 4.95 -16.07 -3.80
C CYS A 103 4.19 -15.49 -2.59
N ALA A 104 2.85 -15.67 -2.52
CA ALA A 104 2.02 -15.08 -1.48
C ALA A 104 2.43 -15.53 -0.07
N ALA A 105 2.57 -16.84 0.13
CA ALA A 105 2.96 -17.40 1.43
C ALA A 105 4.35 -16.89 1.87
N ALA A 106 5.34 -16.88 0.97
CA ALA A 106 6.68 -16.40 1.29
C ALA A 106 6.69 -14.90 1.66
N ALA A 107 5.91 -14.07 0.96
CA ALA A 107 5.77 -12.66 1.28
C ALA A 107 5.08 -12.44 2.64
N MET A 108 4.08 -13.27 2.97
CA MET A 108 3.41 -13.22 4.27
C MET A 108 4.37 -13.61 5.40
N ASP A 109 5.14 -14.66 5.24
CA ASP A 109 6.12 -15.12 6.24
C ASP A 109 7.15 -14.03 6.56
N LEU A 110 7.67 -13.33 5.55
CA LEU A 110 8.57 -12.20 5.74
C LEU A 110 7.95 -11.07 6.57
N ARG A 111 6.66 -10.80 6.41
CA ARG A 111 5.94 -9.76 7.13
C ARG A 111 5.46 -10.18 8.52
N THR A 112 5.46 -11.48 8.81
CA THR A 112 4.98 -12.01 10.09
C THR A 112 5.94 -11.67 11.24
N ILE A 113 7.24 -11.71 10.98
CA ILE A 113 8.25 -11.36 11.97
C ILE A 113 8.70 -9.92 11.74
N LYS A 114 8.42 -9.05 12.71
CA LYS A 114 8.66 -7.61 12.60
C LYS A 114 10.08 -7.24 12.99
N SER A 115 10.67 -6.30 12.25
CA SER A 115 11.96 -5.71 12.60
C SER A 115 11.86 -4.77 13.81
N ALA A 116 13.00 -4.31 14.30
CA ALA A 116 13.06 -3.35 15.40
C ALA A 116 12.42 -2.00 14.99
N GLU A 117 12.63 -1.57 13.76
CA GLU A 117 12.07 -0.33 13.19
C GLU A 117 10.55 -0.44 13.03
N GLU A 118 10.05 -1.56 12.54
CA GLU A 118 8.61 -1.83 12.43
C GLU A 118 7.95 -1.83 13.81
N HIS A 119 8.60 -2.37 14.84
CA HIS A 119 8.10 -2.30 16.20
C HIS A 119 7.94 -0.86 16.70
N VAL A 120 8.83 0.05 16.34
CA VAL A 120 8.70 1.47 16.70
C VAL A 120 7.45 2.06 16.06
N LEU A 121 7.22 1.81 14.77
CA LEU A 121 6.05 2.31 14.05
C LEU A 121 4.75 1.72 14.59
N ILE A 122 4.72 0.42 14.88
CA ILE A 122 3.55 -0.26 15.48
C ILE A 122 3.20 0.34 16.84
N ARG A 123 4.21 0.60 17.69
CA ARG A 123 3.98 1.26 18.99
C ARG A 123 3.43 2.68 18.83
N LYS A 124 3.95 3.44 17.85
CA LYS A 124 3.40 4.76 17.53
C LYS A 124 1.96 4.70 17.04
N GLY A 125 1.61 3.74 16.19
CA GLY A 125 0.24 3.48 15.79
C GLY A 125 -0.67 3.19 17.00
N ALA A 126 -0.23 2.36 17.93
CA ALA A 126 -0.96 2.06 19.16
C ALA A 126 -1.15 3.32 20.06
N GLU A 127 -0.15 4.22 20.12
CA GLU A 127 -0.30 5.52 20.81
C GLU A 127 -1.38 6.39 20.17
N MET A 128 -1.45 6.43 18.82
CA MET A 128 -2.50 7.16 18.10
C MET A 128 -3.89 6.58 18.39
N CYS A 129 -4.02 5.25 18.36
CA CYS A 129 -5.27 4.58 18.71
C CYS A 129 -5.71 4.91 20.16
N ARG A 130 -4.75 5.02 21.10
CA ARG A 130 -5.05 5.42 22.48
C ARG A 130 -5.54 6.86 22.60
N VAL A 131 -5.03 7.77 21.76
CA VAL A 131 -5.54 9.16 21.67
C VAL A 131 -6.98 9.15 21.18
N GLY A 132 -7.28 8.41 20.12
CA GLY A 132 -8.65 8.23 19.61
C GLY A 132 -9.60 7.65 20.66
N GLY A 133 -9.16 6.60 21.37
CA GLY A 133 -9.96 5.98 22.44
C GLY A 133 -10.30 6.94 23.58
N ARG A 134 -9.38 7.82 23.98
CA ARG A 134 -9.68 8.87 24.96
C ARG A 134 -10.72 9.86 24.45
N ALA A 135 -10.58 10.30 23.20
CA ALA A 135 -11.56 11.20 22.59
C ALA A 135 -12.97 10.58 22.52
N VAL A 136 -13.08 9.25 22.28
CA VAL A 136 -14.34 8.51 22.38
C VAL A 136 -14.92 8.62 23.78
N MET A 137 -14.13 8.31 24.82
CA MET A 137 -14.60 8.36 26.21
C MET A 137 -15.09 9.76 26.63
N GLU A 138 -14.47 10.80 26.09
CA GLU A 138 -14.87 12.21 26.40
C GLU A 138 -16.11 12.61 25.60
N ALA A 139 -16.30 12.10 24.40
CA ALA A 139 -17.40 12.46 23.51
C ALA A 139 -18.69 11.69 23.80
N VAL A 140 -18.62 10.48 24.34
CA VAL A 140 -19.80 9.64 24.64
C VAL A 140 -20.61 10.24 25.75
N LYS A 141 -21.80 10.77 25.42
CA LYS A 141 -22.78 11.34 26.34
C LYS A 141 -24.19 11.06 25.83
N ALA A 142 -25.15 11.05 26.75
CA ALA A 142 -26.55 10.90 26.37
C ALA A 142 -26.97 11.98 25.36
N GLY A 143 -27.58 11.58 24.26
CA GLY A 143 -28.02 12.46 23.19
C GLY A 143 -26.97 12.84 22.15
N VAL A 144 -25.72 12.41 22.30
CA VAL A 144 -24.68 12.58 21.25
C VAL A 144 -24.84 11.50 20.21
N PRO A 145 -24.99 11.84 18.91
CA PRO A 145 -25.05 10.87 17.84
C PRO A 145 -23.73 10.10 17.67
N GLU A 146 -23.80 8.85 17.21
CA GLU A 146 -22.62 7.98 17.00
C GLU A 146 -21.57 8.60 16.07
N HIS A 147 -22.01 9.25 15.00
CA HIS A 147 -21.09 9.89 14.05
C HIS A 147 -20.28 11.03 14.69
N GLU A 148 -20.83 11.77 15.63
CA GLU A 148 -20.07 12.84 16.34
C GLU A 148 -18.95 12.23 17.19
N VAL A 149 -19.21 11.10 17.84
CA VAL A 149 -18.18 10.35 18.58
C VAL A 149 -17.08 9.83 17.66
N ALA A 150 -17.47 9.29 16.49
CA ALA A 150 -16.51 8.82 15.49
C ALA A 150 -15.67 9.98 14.94
N ILE A 151 -16.27 11.12 14.63
CA ILE A 151 -15.58 12.34 14.17
C ILE A 151 -14.60 12.84 15.24
N ALA A 152 -15.00 12.91 16.49
CA ALA A 152 -14.13 13.35 17.58
C ALA A 152 -12.87 12.47 17.69
N SER A 153 -13.04 11.15 17.65
CA SER A 153 -11.94 10.19 17.68
C SER A 153 -11.01 10.33 16.48
N THR A 154 -11.57 10.34 15.27
CA THR A 154 -10.79 10.47 14.04
C THR A 154 -10.00 11.78 14.00
N ASN A 155 -10.64 12.90 14.35
CA ASN A 155 -9.96 14.20 14.40
C ASN A 155 -8.81 14.22 15.42
N ALA A 156 -8.99 13.60 16.58
CA ALA A 156 -7.95 13.52 17.60
C ALA A 156 -6.73 12.69 17.08
N MET A 157 -6.99 11.56 16.44
CA MET A 157 -5.93 10.74 15.85
C MET A 157 -5.20 11.47 14.72
N VAL A 158 -5.92 12.11 13.79
CA VAL A 158 -5.31 12.84 12.66
C VAL A 158 -4.38 13.94 13.17
N ARG A 159 -4.79 14.71 14.18
CA ARG A 159 -3.94 15.74 14.79
C ARG A 159 -2.70 15.14 15.45
N ALA A 160 -2.86 14.07 16.22
CA ALA A 160 -1.74 13.40 16.88
C ALA A 160 -0.76 12.79 15.87
N ILE A 161 -1.25 12.28 14.74
CA ILE A 161 -0.39 11.79 13.63
C ILE A 161 0.38 12.97 13.03
N ALA A 162 -0.28 14.09 12.71
CA ALA A 162 0.37 15.27 12.15
C ALA A 162 1.47 15.83 13.07
N ASP A 163 1.22 15.87 14.38
CA ASP A 163 2.21 16.31 15.38
C ASP A 163 3.40 15.34 15.49
N SER A 164 3.14 14.03 15.40
CA SER A 164 4.17 13.00 15.55
C SER A 164 4.99 12.77 14.27
N PHE A 165 4.38 13.03 13.12
CA PHE A 165 4.95 12.78 11.79
C PHE A 165 4.72 13.97 10.85
N PRO A 166 5.34 15.13 11.10
CA PRO A 166 5.06 16.38 10.38
C PRO A 166 5.40 16.35 8.89
N PHE A 167 6.17 15.37 8.44
CA PHE A 167 6.57 15.23 7.03
C PHE A 167 5.83 14.11 6.29
N VAL A 168 4.83 13.48 6.93
CA VAL A 168 4.02 12.45 6.28
C VAL A 168 3.01 13.11 5.35
N GLU A 169 3.05 12.74 4.07
CA GLU A 169 2.16 13.27 3.05
C GLU A 169 0.81 12.54 2.97
N LEU A 170 0.77 11.29 3.45
CA LEU A 170 -0.45 10.49 3.55
C LEU A 170 -0.68 10.10 4.99
N MET A 171 -1.88 10.32 5.46
CA MET A 171 -2.36 9.76 6.70
C MET A 171 -3.74 9.16 6.47
N ASP A 172 -3.97 8.01 7.08
CA ASP A 172 -5.25 7.33 7.06
C ASP A 172 -5.59 6.88 8.47
N SER A 173 -6.71 7.34 8.96
CA SER A 173 -7.28 6.91 10.23
C SER A 173 -8.79 7.06 10.20
N TRP A 174 -9.49 6.10 10.75
CA TRP A 174 -10.94 6.11 10.84
C TRP A 174 -11.40 5.37 12.08
N THR A 175 -12.56 5.74 12.54
CA THR A 175 -13.18 5.18 13.73
C THR A 175 -14.51 4.54 13.35
N TRP A 176 -14.66 3.28 13.68
CA TRP A 176 -15.96 2.62 13.72
C TRP A 176 -16.51 2.77 15.12
N PHE A 177 -17.68 3.38 15.23
CA PHE A 177 -18.37 3.52 16.48
C PHE A 177 -19.83 3.10 16.32
N GLN A 178 -20.24 2.12 17.12
CA GLN A 178 -21.59 1.58 17.11
C GLN A 178 -22.05 1.42 18.55
N SER A 179 -23.31 1.75 18.84
CA SER A 179 -23.95 1.56 20.11
C SER A 179 -25.27 0.78 19.95
N GLY A 180 -25.71 0.04 20.98
CA GLY A 180 -26.96 -0.71 21.00
C GLY A 180 -26.83 -2.21 20.95
#